data_14cc4b4f8665ce975729405713189af1
#
_entry.id   14cc4b4f8665ce975729405713189af1
#
_cell.length_a   1.000
_cell.length_b   1.000
_cell.length_c   1.000
_cell.angle_alpha   90.00
_cell.angle_beta   90.00
_cell.angle_gamma   90.00
#
_symmetry.space_group_name_H-M   'P 1'
#
loop_
_entity.id
_entity.type
_entity.pdbx_description
1 polymer ?
#
loop_
_entity_poly.entity_id
_entity_poly.type
_entity_poly.pdbx_seq_one_letter_code
_entity_poly.pdbx_strand_id
1 'polypeptide(L)'
;VTQTTLDKPLDGRLAQNFHGFHRGIYILDPVGTPIEPIADGVVSEVSLGRLGWGNTVVIDHGNGLLSRYAHMSEIRVIEGDQISKDQALGTVGLTGWTTGPHLHLEIYQNGRAIDPATVLPAFASPDHAIAQGE
;
A
#
# COMPACT_ATOMS: atom_id res chain seq x y z
N VAL A 1 20.33 1.23 -16.15
CA VAL A 1 19.00 0.81 -15.74
C VAL A 1 18.33 1.93 -14.97
N THR A 2 17.17 2.30 -15.42
CA THR A 2 16.40 3.34 -14.73
C THR A 2 15.79 2.75 -13.47
N GLN A 3 16.08 3.39 -12.34
CA GLN A 3 15.43 2.99 -11.09
C GLN A 3 14.03 3.58 -11.04
N THR A 4 13.09 2.74 -10.64
CA THR A 4 11.73 3.21 -10.40
C THR A 4 11.71 4.03 -9.12
N THR A 5 11.25 5.29 -9.21
CA THR A 5 11.03 6.10 -8.03
C THR A 5 9.72 5.70 -7.39
N LEU A 6 9.77 5.31 -6.13
CA LEU A 6 8.57 4.93 -5.39
C LEU A 6 8.12 6.09 -4.50
N ASP A 7 6.82 6.35 -4.52
CA ASP A 7 6.20 7.39 -3.70
C ASP A 7 5.27 6.77 -2.67
N LYS A 8 5.10 7.46 -1.55
CA LYS A 8 4.13 7.00 -0.55
C LYS A 8 2.72 7.04 -1.15
N PRO A 9 1.85 6.08 -0.77
CA PRO A 9 0.52 5.97 -1.35
C PRO A 9 -0.47 7.03 -0.85
N LEU A 10 -0.16 7.66 0.30
CA LEU A 10 -0.97 8.71 0.90
C LEU A 10 -0.14 9.41 1.97
N ASP A 11 -0.65 10.51 2.53
CA ASP A 11 0.11 11.33 3.48
C ASP A 11 0.03 10.86 4.93
N GLY A 12 -0.75 9.85 5.19
CA GLY A 12 -1.04 9.38 6.53
C GLY A 12 0.20 9.03 7.36
N ARG A 13 -0.04 8.66 8.60
CA ARG A 13 0.99 8.38 9.58
C ARG A 13 1.23 6.89 9.70
N LEU A 14 2.51 6.50 9.67
CA LEU A 14 2.89 5.10 9.84
C LEU A 14 2.54 4.64 11.26
N ALA A 15 1.75 3.56 11.35
CA ALA A 15 1.25 3.06 12.63
C ALA A 15 1.81 1.70 13.00
N GLN A 16 2.19 0.89 12.03
CA GLN A 16 2.74 -0.43 12.31
C GLN A 16 3.80 -0.80 11.29
N ASN A 17 4.92 -1.30 11.79
CA ASN A 17 6.07 -1.66 11.00
C ASN A 17 5.97 -3.06 10.43
N PHE A 18 6.73 -3.28 9.37
CA PHE A 18 6.99 -4.61 8.83
C PHE A 18 7.77 -5.44 9.86
N HIS A 19 7.36 -6.69 10.07
CA HIS A 19 8.08 -7.63 10.93
C HIS A 19 7.65 -9.05 10.59
N GLY A 20 8.17 -10.06 11.30
CA GLY A 20 7.96 -11.46 10.98
C GLY A 20 6.51 -11.92 10.86
N PHE A 21 5.60 -11.30 11.59
CA PHE A 21 4.17 -11.61 11.56
C PHE A 21 3.36 -10.58 10.79
N HIS A 22 3.97 -9.49 10.34
CA HIS A 22 3.30 -8.40 9.65
C HIS A 22 4.08 -8.05 8.38
N ARG A 23 3.61 -8.53 7.25
CA ARG A 23 4.32 -8.43 5.96
C ARG A 23 4.15 -7.10 5.25
N GLY A 24 3.61 -6.12 5.91
CA GLY A 24 3.40 -4.81 5.35
C GLY A 24 3.51 -3.76 6.42
N ILE A 25 3.01 -2.58 6.10
CA ILE A 25 2.93 -1.48 7.06
C ILE A 25 1.49 -0.96 7.10
N TYR A 26 1.12 -0.38 8.23
CA TYR A 26 -0.16 0.32 8.36
C TYR A 26 0.08 1.81 8.33
N ILE A 27 -0.68 2.51 7.50
CA ILE A 27 -0.63 3.97 7.39
C ILE A 27 -2.00 4.49 7.77
N LEU A 28 -2.05 5.25 8.87
CA LEU A 28 -3.31 5.80 9.38
C LEU A 28 -3.75 6.98 8.53
N ASP A 29 -5.01 6.95 8.14
CA ASP A 29 -5.65 8.09 7.49
C ASP A 29 -7.17 7.87 7.55
N PRO A 30 -8.00 8.92 7.54
CA PRO A 30 -9.45 8.76 7.63
C PRO A 30 -10.03 7.97 6.47
N VAL A 31 -11.16 7.31 6.73
CA VAL A 31 -11.96 6.68 5.67
C VAL A 31 -12.25 7.71 4.58
N GLY A 32 -12.08 7.31 3.33
CA GLY A 32 -12.31 8.18 2.19
C GLY A 32 -11.07 8.87 1.66
N THR A 33 -9.94 8.80 2.37
CA THR A 33 -8.68 9.38 1.88
C THR A 33 -8.25 8.64 0.60
N PRO A 34 -7.95 9.37 -0.49
CA PRO A 34 -7.50 8.72 -1.72
C PRO A 34 -6.18 7.99 -1.54
N ILE A 35 -6.07 6.84 -2.18
CA ILE A 35 -4.85 6.03 -2.20
C ILE A 35 -4.30 6.04 -3.61
N GLU A 36 -3.04 6.44 -3.76
CA GLU A 36 -2.33 6.42 -5.04
C GLU A 36 -1.34 5.26 -5.06
N PRO A 37 -1.04 4.71 -6.24
CA PRO A 37 -0.04 3.66 -6.31
C PRO A 37 1.35 4.19 -5.99
N ILE A 38 2.23 3.34 -5.48
CA ILE A 38 3.59 3.76 -5.14
C ILE A 38 4.45 4.05 -6.37
N ALA A 39 4.01 3.59 -7.54
CA ALA A 39 4.66 3.82 -8.83
C ALA A 39 3.68 3.47 -9.94
N ASP A 40 4.03 3.81 -11.18
CA ASP A 40 3.25 3.40 -12.34
C ASP A 40 3.20 1.87 -12.42
N GLY A 41 2.15 1.34 -13.01
CA GLY A 41 2.03 -0.09 -13.20
C GLY A 41 0.70 -0.48 -13.83
N VAL A 42 0.38 -1.76 -13.71
CA VAL A 42 -0.84 -2.35 -14.23
C VAL A 42 -1.58 -3.02 -13.08
N VAL A 43 -2.89 -2.83 -13.03
CA VAL A 43 -3.72 -3.50 -12.01
C VAL A 43 -3.74 -4.99 -12.31
N SER A 44 -3.09 -5.79 -11.47
CA SER A 44 -3.02 -7.23 -11.66
C SER A 44 -4.14 -7.98 -10.95
N GLU A 45 -4.72 -7.40 -9.91
CA GLU A 45 -5.77 -8.06 -9.15
C GLU A 45 -6.65 -7.02 -8.44
N VAL A 46 -7.97 -7.24 -8.47
CA VAL A 46 -8.93 -6.53 -7.62
C VAL A 46 -9.76 -7.59 -6.92
N SER A 47 -9.78 -7.53 -5.59
CA SER A 47 -10.55 -8.47 -4.78
C SER A 47 -11.47 -7.72 -3.83
N LEU A 48 -12.72 -8.15 -3.76
CA LEU A 48 -13.69 -7.60 -2.83
C LEU A 48 -13.99 -8.64 -1.77
N GLY A 49 -14.03 -8.22 -0.51
CA GLY A 49 -14.29 -9.18 0.53
C GLY A 49 -14.54 -8.56 1.88
N ARG A 50 -14.98 -9.42 2.82
CA ARG A 50 -15.29 -8.99 4.18
C ARG A 50 -14.27 -9.50 5.19
N LEU A 51 -13.42 -10.43 4.78
CA LEU A 51 -12.45 -11.08 5.66
C LEU A 51 -11.04 -10.76 5.22
N GLY A 52 -10.10 -10.94 6.13
CA GLY A 52 -8.68 -10.77 5.83
C GLY A 52 -8.36 -9.35 5.37
N TRP A 53 -7.85 -9.22 4.15
CA TRP A 53 -7.48 -7.91 3.58
C TRP A 53 -8.68 -7.04 3.18
N GLY A 54 -9.89 -7.60 3.11
CA GLY A 54 -11.06 -6.86 2.65
C GLY A 54 -10.95 -6.50 1.18
N ASN A 55 -11.35 -5.28 0.84
CA ASN A 55 -11.23 -4.79 -0.53
C ASN A 55 -9.76 -4.45 -0.82
N THR A 56 -9.22 -5.02 -1.88
CA THR A 56 -7.78 -5.04 -2.15
C THR A 56 -7.50 -4.79 -3.61
N VAL A 57 -6.44 -4.04 -3.89
CA VAL A 57 -5.88 -3.85 -5.23
C VAL A 57 -4.41 -4.25 -5.21
N VAL A 58 -3.97 -5.00 -6.22
CA VAL A 58 -2.56 -5.33 -6.43
C VAL A 58 -2.11 -4.71 -7.73
N ILE A 59 -0.98 -4.01 -7.69
CA ILE A 59 -0.37 -3.38 -8.86
C ILE A 59 0.93 -4.10 -9.21
N ASP A 60 1.08 -4.44 -10.48
CA ASP A 60 2.33 -4.99 -11.02
C ASP A 60 3.11 -3.83 -11.64
N HIS A 61 4.27 -3.53 -11.07
CA HIS A 61 5.12 -2.42 -11.52
C HIS A 61 6.17 -2.87 -12.53
N GLY A 62 6.20 -4.17 -12.85
CA GLY A 62 7.23 -4.74 -13.70
C GLY A 62 8.46 -5.15 -12.90
N ASN A 63 9.33 -5.94 -13.56
CA ASN A 63 10.60 -6.40 -12.97
C ASN A 63 10.42 -7.15 -11.64
N GLY A 64 9.28 -7.81 -11.47
CA GLY A 64 8.99 -8.58 -10.26
C GLY A 64 8.48 -7.78 -9.07
N LEU A 65 8.26 -6.48 -9.23
CA LEU A 65 7.81 -5.62 -8.15
C LEU A 65 6.29 -5.53 -8.15
N LEU A 66 5.66 -5.91 -7.04
CA LEU A 66 4.22 -5.82 -6.82
C LEU A 66 3.94 -5.01 -5.56
N SER A 67 2.80 -4.31 -5.56
CA SER A 67 2.31 -3.65 -4.35
C SER A 67 0.84 -4.02 -4.11
N ARG A 68 0.47 -4.20 -2.84
CA ARG A 68 -0.90 -4.54 -2.44
C ARG A 68 -1.42 -3.48 -1.48
N TYR A 69 -2.64 -3.01 -1.75
CA TYR A 69 -3.34 -1.99 -0.98
C TYR A 69 -4.61 -2.61 -0.43
N ALA A 70 -4.74 -2.72 0.89
CA ALA A 70 -5.81 -3.47 1.53
C ALA A 70 -6.69 -2.63 2.44
N HIS A 71 -7.80 -3.21 2.89
CA HIS A 71 -8.82 -2.58 3.75
C HIS A 71 -9.45 -1.35 3.11
N MET A 72 -9.51 -1.32 1.78
CA MET A 72 -10.05 -0.18 1.04
C MET A 72 -11.57 -0.09 1.18
N SER A 73 -12.09 1.12 1.11
CA SER A 73 -13.53 1.36 1.05
C SER A 73 -14.01 1.28 -0.39
N GLU A 74 -13.59 2.23 -1.20
CA GLU A 74 -13.99 2.32 -2.60
C GLU A 74 -12.82 1.92 -3.49
N ILE A 75 -13.10 1.13 -4.52
CA ILE A 75 -12.12 0.77 -5.53
C ILE A 75 -12.55 1.39 -6.86
N ARG A 76 -11.63 2.12 -7.49
CA ARG A 76 -11.90 2.92 -8.71
C ARG A 76 -11.21 2.37 -9.94
N VAL A 77 -10.64 1.17 -9.87
CA VAL A 77 -9.89 0.57 -10.97
C VAL A 77 -10.37 -0.86 -11.18
N ILE A 78 -10.04 -1.40 -12.36
CA ILE A 78 -10.32 -2.79 -12.69
C ILE A 78 -9.04 -3.49 -13.14
N GLU A 79 -9.05 -4.80 -13.10
CA GLU A 79 -7.90 -5.60 -13.56
C GLU A 79 -7.58 -5.26 -15.00
N GLY A 80 -6.30 -5.09 -15.28
CA GLY A 80 -5.80 -4.74 -16.60
C GLY A 80 -5.59 -3.25 -16.83
N ASP A 81 -6.12 -2.39 -15.96
CA ASP A 81 -5.93 -0.95 -16.11
C ASP A 81 -4.46 -0.58 -16.00
N GLN A 82 -4.01 0.30 -16.89
CA GLN A 82 -2.70 0.95 -16.76
C GLN A 82 -2.87 2.15 -15.85
N ILE A 83 -2.03 2.24 -14.84
CA ILE A 83 -2.17 3.21 -13.75
C ILE A 83 -0.90 4.04 -13.65
N SER A 84 -1.05 5.36 -13.57
CA SER A 84 0.07 6.24 -13.20
C SER A 84 0.04 6.52 -11.71
N LYS A 85 1.20 6.86 -11.15
CA LYS A 85 1.31 7.10 -9.72
C LYS A 85 0.50 8.29 -9.21
N ASP A 86 -0.01 9.13 -10.10
CA ASP A 86 -0.88 10.25 -9.71
C ASP A 86 -2.36 9.89 -9.73
N GLN A 87 -2.70 8.69 -10.09
CA GLN A 87 -4.08 8.27 -10.29
C GLN A 87 -4.58 7.49 -9.08
N ALA A 88 -5.66 7.94 -8.46
CA ALA A 88 -6.20 7.27 -7.27
C ALA A 88 -6.72 5.88 -7.62
N LEU A 89 -6.34 4.89 -6.82
CA LEU A 89 -6.82 3.51 -6.93
C LEU A 89 -8.19 3.35 -6.27
N GLY A 90 -8.46 4.16 -5.28
CA GLY A 90 -9.64 4.10 -4.44
C GLY A 90 -9.38 4.83 -3.14
N THR A 91 -10.03 4.42 -2.06
CA THR A 91 -9.98 5.16 -0.80
C THR A 91 -9.73 4.26 0.39
N VAL A 92 -9.16 4.85 1.45
CA VAL A 92 -8.98 4.20 2.75
C VAL A 92 -10.33 3.79 3.32
N GLY A 93 -10.40 2.61 3.91
CA GLY A 93 -11.63 2.09 4.47
C GLY A 93 -11.42 1.27 5.73
N LEU A 94 -12.43 0.44 6.02
CA LEU A 94 -12.48 -0.44 7.17
C LEU A 94 -12.84 -1.87 6.76
N THR A 95 -12.68 -2.21 5.49
CA THR A 95 -13.07 -3.55 5.02
C THR A 95 -12.05 -4.60 5.46
N GLY A 96 -12.52 -5.84 5.63
CA GLY A 96 -11.67 -6.91 6.10
C GLY A 96 -11.43 -6.85 7.61
N TRP A 97 -10.36 -7.48 8.06
CA TRP A 97 -9.99 -7.52 9.47
C TRP A 97 -9.13 -6.32 9.80
N THR A 98 -9.73 -5.29 10.40
CA THR A 98 -9.04 -4.08 10.81
C THR A 98 -9.70 -3.51 12.04
N THR A 99 -8.92 -2.83 12.88
CA THR A 99 -9.39 -2.21 14.11
C THR A 99 -9.63 -0.71 13.97
N GLY A 100 -9.31 -0.14 12.81
CA GLY A 100 -9.51 1.28 12.57
C GLY A 100 -9.14 1.66 11.16
N PRO A 101 -9.43 2.90 10.74
CA PRO A 101 -9.17 3.33 9.37
C PRO A 101 -7.68 3.46 9.12
N HIS A 102 -7.18 2.62 8.22
CA HIS A 102 -5.78 2.66 7.78
C HIS A 102 -5.64 1.94 6.45
N LEU A 103 -4.57 2.26 5.76
CA LEU A 103 -4.13 1.50 4.60
C LEU A 103 -3.14 0.44 5.07
N HIS A 104 -3.35 -0.80 4.66
CA HIS A 104 -2.35 -1.85 4.80
C HIS A 104 -1.62 -1.96 3.47
N LEU A 105 -0.33 -1.66 3.46
CA LEU A 105 0.50 -1.68 2.27
C LEU A 105 1.51 -2.81 2.36
N GLU A 106 1.53 -3.68 1.33
CA GLU A 106 2.55 -4.71 1.18
C GLU A 106 3.29 -4.47 -0.12
N ILE A 107 4.59 -4.72 -0.12
CA ILE A 107 5.43 -4.66 -1.32
C ILE A 107 6.15 -5.99 -1.45
N TYR A 108 6.14 -6.54 -2.65
CA TYR A 108 6.80 -7.81 -2.97
C TYR A 108 7.80 -7.61 -4.08
N GLN A 109 8.99 -8.19 -3.92
CA GLN A 109 10.00 -8.23 -4.96
C GLN A 109 10.29 -9.70 -5.26
N ASN A 110 9.99 -10.12 -6.48
CA ASN A 110 10.19 -11.51 -6.93
C ASN A 110 9.54 -12.53 -5.99
N GLY A 111 8.29 -12.23 -5.55
CA GLY A 111 7.50 -13.12 -4.69
C GLY A 111 7.83 -13.03 -3.22
N ARG A 112 8.75 -12.17 -2.83
CA ARG A 112 9.20 -12.04 -1.45
C ARG A 112 8.74 -10.71 -0.87
N ALA A 113 8.06 -10.74 0.28
CA ALA A 113 7.64 -9.51 0.96
C ALA A 113 8.86 -8.75 1.46
N ILE A 114 8.89 -7.45 1.18
CA ILE A 114 9.96 -6.57 1.63
C ILE A 114 9.38 -5.45 2.50
N ASP A 115 10.22 -4.89 3.37
CA ASP A 115 9.80 -3.80 4.25
C ASP A 115 9.58 -2.54 3.42
N PRO A 116 8.34 -2.03 3.33
CA PRO A 116 8.08 -0.81 2.57
C PRO A 116 8.89 0.40 3.04
N ALA A 117 9.23 0.46 4.32
CA ALA A 117 10.02 1.58 4.83
C ALA A 117 11.43 1.64 4.25
N THR A 118 11.95 0.51 3.74
CA THR A 118 13.28 0.49 3.12
C THR A 118 13.29 1.04 1.71
N VAL A 119 12.13 1.09 1.04
CA VAL A 119 12.04 1.50 -0.36
C VAL A 119 11.19 2.75 -0.57
N LEU A 120 10.45 3.19 0.45
CA LEU A 120 9.65 4.41 0.41
C LEU A 120 10.38 5.46 1.26
N PRO A 121 11.06 6.44 0.65
CA PRO A 121 11.89 7.37 1.41
C PRO A 121 11.17 8.12 2.51
N ALA A 122 9.87 8.37 2.33
CA ALA A 122 9.07 9.08 3.32
C ALA A 122 8.99 8.34 4.66
N PHE A 123 9.07 6.99 4.65
CA PHE A 123 8.98 6.17 5.85
C PHE A 123 10.35 5.70 6.35
N ALA A 124 11.39 5.97 5.60
CA ALA A 124 12.76 5.65 6.01
C ALA A 124 13.40 6.81 6.77
N SER A 125 12.69 7.94 6.94
CA SER A 125 13.25 9.11 7.60
C SER A 125 13.46 8.85 9.09
N PRO A 126 14.46 9.54 9.71
CA PRO A 126 14.66 9.42 11.14
C PRO A 126 13.43 9.78 11.98
N ASP A 127 12.65 10.75 11.51
CA ASP A 127 11.44 11.15 12.22
C ASP A 127 10.43 10.01 12.33
N HIS A 128 10.25 9.27 11.24
CA HIS A 128 9.38 8.11 11.27
C HIS A 128 9.93 7.01 12.16
N ALA A 129 11.23 6.78 12.13
CA ALA A 129 11.87 5.77 12.97
C ALA A 129 11.69 6.10 14.45
N ILE A 130 11.81 7.37 14.83
CA ILE A 130 11.62 7.82 16.20
C ILE A 130 10.16 7.62 16.63
N ALA A 131 9.23 8.02 15.78
CA ALA A 131 7.80 7.88 16.08
C ALA A 131 7.39 6.42 16.25
N GLN A 132 8.01 5.53 15.49
CA GLN A 132 7.72 4.10 15.57
C GLN A 132 8.34 3.45 16.80
N GLY A 133 9.42 3.99 17.31
CA GLY A 133 10.09 3.45 18.48
C GLY A 133 9.37 3.69 19.78
N GLU A 134 8.35 4.50 19.76
CA GLU A 134 7.54 4.80 20.95
C GLU A 134 6.47 3.70 21.20
#